data_80a750644f9707bb8ba047ddb5c8947e
#
_entry.id   80a750644f9707bb8ba047ddb5c8947e
#
_cell.length_a   1.000
_cell.length_b   1.000
_cell.length_c   1.000
_cell.angle_alpha   90.00
_cell.angle_beta   90.00
_cell.angle_gamma   90.00
#
_symmetry.space_group_name_H-M   'P 1'
#
loop_
_entity.id
_entity.type
_entity.pdbx_description
1 polymer ?
#
loop_
_entity_poly.entity_id
_entity_poly.type
_entity_poly.pdbx_seq_one_letter_code
_entity_poly.pdbx_strand_id
1 'polypeptide(L)'
;CILCARCTRFSDEISGDPLIEFIQRGNKTQVNTFPDEPFRSYFSGNTVQICPVGALTSSSYRFKARPWDLKKVSSTSNCSSVGDSVELNVSQNKMLRILGEDNEFTNQGWLSDKGRYNFEYLHSDKRIETPILVKNSNKELTINETMELISNEILTSENPNISFIVGHNSTNEEYYALNKFAENLNKVENENTVSTTNFYLSDDYLYNGFFNDDYSLGEIKDLD
;
A
#
# COMPACT_ATOMS: atom_id res chain seq x y z
N CYS A 1 -25.05 -13.68 -15.75
CA CYS A 1 -25.11 -14.24 -14.39
C CYS A 1 -25.77 -15.60 -14.42
N ILE A 2 -25.24 -16.57 -13.64
CA ILE A 2 -25.79 -17.94 -13.50
C ILE A 2 -26.52 -18.14 -12.17
N LEU A 3 -26.80 -17.07 -11.46
CA LEU A 3 -27.51 -17.06 -10.17
C LEU A 3 -26.92 -18.00 -9.11
N CYS A 4 -25.59 -18.12 -9.05
CA CYS A 4 -24.90 -19.05 -8.15
C CYS A 4 -24.83 -18.56 -6.68
N ALA A 5 -25.33 -17.38 -6.38
CA ALA A 5 -25.38 -16.75 -5.05
C ALA A 5 -24.01 -16.50 -4.39
N ARG A 6 -22.87 -16.69 -5.03
CA ARG A 6 -21.55 -16.47 -4.39
C ARG A 6 -21.37 -15.03 -3.95
N CYS A 7 -21.74 -14.06 -4.77
CA CYS A 7 -21.59 -12.63 -4.48
C CYS A 7 -22.51 -12.17 -3.34
N THR A 8 -23.78 -12.61 -3.33
CA THR A 8 -24.73 -12.24 -2.27
C THR A 8 -24.35 -12.87 -0.94
N ARG A 9 -23.98 -14.16 -0.94
CA ARG A 9 -23.50 -14.85 0.27
C ARG A 9 -22.18 -14.27 0.80
N PHE A 10 -21.25 -13.90 -0.08
CA PHE A 10 -20.04 -13.20 0.35
C PHE A 10 -20.38 -11.87 1.02
N SER A 11 -21.26 -11.08 0.40
CA SER A 11 -21.67 -9.77 0.90
C SER A 11 -22.33 -9.87 2.28
N ASP A 12 -23.18 -10.88 2.50
CA ASP A 12 -23.89 -11.09 3.76
C ASP A 12 -23.03 -11.82 4.81
N GLU A 13 -22.53 -13.03 4.47
CA GLU A 13 -21.93 -13.96 5.44
C GLU A 13 -20.46 -13.62 5.76
N ILE A 14 -19.71 -13.03 4.84
CA ILE A 14 -18.26 -12.79 4.98
C ILE A 14 -17.96 -11.33 5.25
N SER A 15 -18.43 -10.41 4.39
CA SER A 15 -18.14 -8.98 4.59
C SER A 15 -19.11 -8.30 5.56
N GLY A 16 -20.26 -8.87 5.84
CA GLY A 16 -21.27 -8.29 6.70
C GLY A 16 -21.98 -7.06 6.10
N ASP A 17 -21.85 -6.87 4.80
CA ASP A 17 -22.41 -5.74 4.03
C ASP A 17 -23.41 -6.25 2.99
N PRO A 18 -24.66 -6.60 3.34
CA PRO A 18 -25.65 -7.18 2.42
C PRO A 18 -26.21 -6.15 1.44
N LEU A 19 -25.34 -5.50 0.67
CA LEU A 19 -25.68 -4.42 -0.28
C LEU A 19 -25.99 -4.93 -1.70
N ILE A 20 -25.79 -6.23 -1.95
CA ILE A 20 -26.06 -6.88 -3.23
C ILE A 20 -26.87 -8.13 -3.00
N GLU A 21 -28.06 -8.20 -3.57
CA GLU A 21 -29.05 -9.21 -3.31
C GLU A 21 -29.76 -9.72 -4.56
N PHE A 22 -30.51 -10.82 -4.42
CA PHE A 22 -31.44 -11.27 -5.45
C PHE A 22 -32.69 -10.42 -5.42
N ILE A 23 -32.98 -9.79 -6.56
CA ILE A 23 -34.24 -9.09 -6.77
C ILE A 23 -35.13 -9.86 -7.75
N GLN A 24 -36.44 -9.67 -7.61
CA GLN A 24 -37.48 -10.40 -8.37
C GLN A 24 -37.46 -11.92 -8.09
N ARG A 25 -38.20 -12.68 -8.86
CA ARG A 25 -38.35 -14.13 -8.69
C ARG A 25 -38.59 -14.84 -10.01
N GLY A 26 -38.42 -16.15 -10.01
CA GLY A 26 -38.58 -17.00 -11.19
C GLY A 26 -37.59 -16.65 -12.29
N ASN A 27 -38.04 -16.60 -13.52
CA ASN A 27 -37.21 -16.30 -14.68
C ASN A 27 -36.71 -14.83 -14.76
N LYS A 28 -37.24 -13.96 -13.90
CA LYS A 28 -36.81 -12.54 -13.80
C LYS A 28 -35.80 -12.31 -12.68
N THR A 29 -35.46 -13.34 -11.91
CA THR A 29 -34.46 -13.21 -10.82
C THR A 29 -33.14 -12.68 -11.35
N GLN A 30 -32.63 -11.65 -10.72
CA GLN A 30 -31.31 -11.05 -11.03
C GLN A 30 -30.64 -10.57 -9.76
N VAL A 31 -29.33 -10.50 -9.80
CA VAL A 31 -28.52 -9.90 -8.74
C VAL A 31 -28.42 -8.41 -8.99
N ASN A 32 -28.73 -7.60 -7.98
CA ASN A 32 -28.68 -6.14 -8.08
C ASN A 32 -28.47 -5.51 -6.70
N THR A 33 -28.25 -4.20 -6.68
CA THR A 33 -28.23 -3.36 -5.49
C THR A 33 -29.63 -2.84 -5.19
N PHE A 34 -29.86 -2.36 -3.96
CA PHE A 34 -31.10 -1.67 -3.62
C PHE A 34 -31.17 -0.30 -4.29
N PRO A 35 -32.39 0.18 -4.63
CA PRO A 35 -32.56 1.53 -5.13
C PRO A 35 -31.97 2.54 -4.14
N ASP A 36 -31.23 3.52 -4.64
CA ASP A 36 -30.59 4.60 -3.89
C ASP A 36 -29.48 4.17 -2.90
N GLU A 37 -29.18 2.87 -2.81
CA GLU A 37 -28.06 2.34 -2.03
C GLU A 37 -26.99 1.77 -2.97
N PRO A 38 -25.94 2.52 -3.30
CA PRO A 38 -24.84 2.01 -4.11
C PRO A 38 -24.07 0.94 -3.33
N PHE A 39 -23.47 0.00 -4.07
CA PHE A 39 -22.61 -1.03 -3.49
C PHE A 39 -21.29 -0.42 -2.97
N ARG A 40 -21.30 0.07 -1.73
CA ARG A 40 -20.18 0.77 -1.06
C ARG A 40 -19.46 -0.11 -0.04
N SER A 41 -19.39 -1.41 -0.26
CA SER A 41 -18.62 -2.30 0.60
C SER A 41 -17.12 -2.03 0.45
N TYR A 42 -16.39 -2.02 1.57
CA TYR A 42 -14.92 -1.95 1.58
C TYR A 42 -14.25 -3.19 0.99
N PHE A 43 -15.03 -4.25 0.78
CA PHE A 43 -14.61 -5.54 0.24
C PHE A 43 -15.28 -5.89 -1.08
N SER A 44 -15.84 -4.91 -1.78
CA SER A 44 -16.65 -5.11 -3.00
C SER A 44 -15.91 -5.87 -4.09
N GLY A 45 -14.62 -5.67 -4.24
CA GLY A 45 -13.79 -6.32 -5.25
C GLY A 45 -13.70 -7.84 -5.12
N ASN A 46 -13.99 -8.41 -3.94
CA ASN A 46 -14.03 -9.87 -3.77
C ASN A 46 -15.21 -10.49 -4.51
N THR A 47 -16.33 -9.80 -4.63
CA THR A 47 -17.47 -10.29 -5.42
C THR A 47 -17.12 -10.47 -6.90
N VAL A 48 -16.24 -9.61 -7.42
CA VAL A 48 -15.68 -9.75 -8.77
C VAL A 48 -14.74 -10.95 -8.86
N GLN A 49 -13.87 -11.13 -7.87
CA GLN A 49 -12.89 -12.22 -7.86
C GLN A 49 -13.55 -13.60 -7.78
N ILE A 50 -14.60 -13.76 -6.96
CA ILE A 50 -15.29 -15.04 -6.78
C ILE A 50 -16.37 -15.31 -7.84
N CYS A 51 -16.72 -14.33 -8.67
CA CYS A 51 -17.70 -14.51 -9.72
C CYS A 51 -17.17 -15.50 -10.78
N PRO A 52 -17.83 -16.68 -10.97
CA PRO A 52 -17.30 -17.72 -11.86
C PRO A 52 -17.49 -17.37 -13.35
N VAL A 53 -18.22 -16.30 -13.62
CA VAL A 53 -18.50 -15.81 -14.98
C VAL A 53 -18.25 -14.31 -15.05
N GLY A 54 -18.23 -13.75 -16.24
CA GLY A 54 -18.01 -12.31 -16.44
C GLY A 54 -19.22 -11.41 -16.13
N ALA A 55 -20.04 -11.79 -15.14
CA ALA A 55 -21.21 -10.99 -14.75
C ALA A 55 -20.83 -9.80 -13.88
N LEU A 56 -19.86 -9.97 -12.98
CA LEU A 56 -19.26 -8.92 -12.20
C LEU A 56 -17.83 -8.71 -12.71
N THR A 57 -17.47 -7.48 -13.00
CA THR A 57 -16.15 -7.12 -13.52
C THR A 57 -15.66 -5.82 -12.88
N SER A 58 -14.37 -5.74 -12.60
CA SER A 58 -13.76 -4.49 -12.16
C SER A 58 -13.76 -3.46 -13.28
N SER A 59 -14.23 -2.26 -13.02
CA SER A 59 -14.23 -1.14 -13.98
C SER A 59 -12.82 -0.76 -14.40
N SER A 60 -11.86 -0.82 -13.48
CA SER A 60 -10.46 -0.49 -13.73
C SER A 60 -9.74 -1.49 -14.63
N TYR A 61 -10.17 -2.76 -14.63
CA TYR A 61 -9.55 -3.83 -15.43
C TYR A 61 -10.34 -4.16 -16.72
N ARG A 62 -11.63 -3.87 -16.77
CA ARG A 62 -12.52 -4.25 -17.87
C ARG A 62 -11.94 -3.82 -19.21
N PHE A 63 -11.88 -4.75 -20.16
CA PHE A 63 -11.37 -4.58 -21.54
C PHE A 63 -9.87 -4.26 -21.67
N LYS A 64 -9.06 -4.32 -20.60
CA LYS A 64 -7.63 -4.02 -20.68
C LYS A 64 -6.79 -5.21 -21.14
N ALA A 65 -7.08 -6.41 -20.67
CA ALA A 65 -6.35 -7.63 -21.05
C ALA A 65 -7.21 -8.88 -20.83
N ARG A 66 -6.77 -10.00 -21.44
CA ARG A 66 -7.32 -11.31 -21.17
C ARG A 66 -6.57 -11.98 -20.03
N PRO A 67 -7.23 -12.80 -19.17
CA PRO A 67 -6.56 -13.44 -18.02
C PRO A 67 -5.33 -14.30 -18.39
N TRP A 68 -5.33 -14.93 -19.54
CA TRP A 68 -4.22 -15.76 -20.02
C TRP A 68 -3.03 -14.98 -20.57
N ASP A 69 -3.20 -13.69 -20.87
CA ASP A 69 -2.14 -12.79 -21.33
C ASP A 69 -1.40 -12.13 -20.16
N LEU A 70 -1.80 -12.44 -18.93
CA LEU A 70 -1.24 -11.83 -17.73
C LEU A 70 -0.11 -12.68 -17.15
N LYS A 71 1.00 -12.04 -16.85
CA LYS A 71 2.02 -12.59 -15.97
C LYS A 71 1.57 -12.42 -14.52
N LYS A 72 1.59 -13.51 -13.76
CA LYS A 72 1.21 -13.57 -12.35
C LYS A 72 2.44 -13.56 -11.48
N VAL A 73 2.44 -12.74 -10.45
CA VAL A 73 3.54 -12.61 -9.48
C VAL A 73 2.93 -12.58 -8.09
N SER A 74 3.27 -13.56 -7.25
CA SER A 74 2.89 -13.55 -5.83
C SER A 74 3.66 -12.48 -5.09
N SER A 75 2.97 -11.79 -4.17
CA SER A 75 3.51 -10.68 -3.39
C SER A 75 2.71 -10.50 -2.10
N THR A 76 3.06 -9.48 -1.34
CA THR A 76 2.36 -9.09 -0.11
C THR A 76 1.80 -7.68 -0.28
N SER A 77 0.58 -7.46 0.21
CA SER A 77 -0.03 -6.13 0.25
C SER A 77 0.56 -5.31 1.40
N ASN A 78 0.89 -4.06 1.13
CA ASN A 78 1.29 -3.08 2.14
C ASN A 78 0.11 -2.23 2.66
N CYS A 79 -1.10 -2.56 2.25
CA CYS A 79 -2.31 -1.83 2.65
C CYS A 79 -3.00 -2.42 3.89
N SER A 80 -2.48 -3.52 4.41
CA SER A 80 -2.98 -4.24 5.58
C SER A 80 -1.85 -4.53 6.54
N SER A 81 -2.08 -4.38 7.83
CA SER A 81 -1.10 -4.66 8.89
C SER A 81 -0.76 -6.15 9.03
N VAL A 82 -1.64 -7.04 8.56
CA VAL A 82 -1.40 -8.50 8.57
C VAL A 82 -0.61 -8.99 7.37
N GLY A 83 -0.34 -8.14 6.37
CA GLY A 83 0.43 -8.52 5.19
C GLY A 83 -0.32 -9.49 4.28
N ASP A 84 -1.48 -9.08 3.76
CA ASP A 84 -2.31 -9.93 2.90
C ASP A 84 -1.53 -10.47 1.70
N SER A 85 -1.65 -11.77 1.43
CA SER A 85 -1.08 -12.41 0.26
C SER A 85 -1.84 -12.01 -1.00
N VAL A 86 -1.12 -11.55 -2.01
CA VAL A 86 -1.70 -11.03 -3.24
C VAL A 86 -1.01 -11.58 -4.49
N GLU A 87 -1.78 -11.73 -5.55
CA GLU A 87 -1.31 -12.02 -6.90
C GLU A 87 -1.34 -10.74 -7.74
N LEU A 88 -0.18 -10.24 -8.12
CA LEU A 88 -0.03 -9.10 -9.03
C LEU A 88 -0.15 -9.59 -10.47
N ASN A 89 -1.07 -9.01 -11.22
CA ASN A 89 -1.29 -9.35 -12.61
C ASN A 89 -0.76 -8.25 -13.53
N VAL A 90 0.30 -8.58 -14.27
CA VAL A 90 1.09 -7.65 -15.09
C VAL A 90 1.01 -8.03 -16.56
N SER A 91 0.85 -7.03 -17.43
CA SER A 91 0.97 -7.18 -18.89
C SER A 91 1.70 -5.98 -19.47
N GLN A 92 2.60 -6.20 -20.42
CA GLN A 92 3.38 -5.15 -21.08
C GLN A 92 4.04 -4.15 -20.11
N ASN A 93 4.64 -4.68 -19.04
CA ASN A 93 5.28 -3.92 -17.97
C ASN A 93 4.34 -2.96 -17.20
N LYS A 94 3.02 -3.19 -17.27
CA LYS A 94 2.02 -2.45 -16.49
C LYS A 94 1.27 -3.39 -15.57
N MET A 95 1.11 -3.00 -14.32
CA MET A 95 0.22 -3.68 -13.38
C MET A 95 -1.22 -3.34 -13.77
N LEU A 96 -2.05 -4.35 -13.99
CA LEU A 96 -3.42 -4.18 -14.45
C LEU A 96 -4.46 -4.49 -13.40
N ARG A 97 -4.14 -5.40 -12.46
CA ARG A 97 -4.99 -5.72 -11.31
C ARG A 97 -4.22 -6.43 -10.21
N ILE A 98 -4.77 -6.39 -9.02
CA ILE A 98 -4.33 -7.17 -7.86
C ILE A 98 -5.48 -8.09 -7.44
N LEU A 99 -5.17 -9.36 -7.20
CA LEU A 99 -6.10 -10.35 -6.67
C LEU A 99 -5.62 -10.83 -5.30
N GLY A 100 -6.55 -11.20 -4.42
CA GLY A 100 -6.19 -11.91 -3.18
C GLY A 100 -5.70 -13.31 -3.54
N GLU A 101 -4.56 -13.71 -2.99
CA GLU A 101 -4.03 -15.07 -3.05
C GLU A 101 -4.48 -15.82 -1.80
N ASP A 102 -4.83 -17.09 -1.96
CA ASP A 102 -5.32 -17.91 -0.86
C ASP A 102 -4.18 -18.24 0.10
N ASN A 103 -4.27 -17.71 1.32
CA ASN A 103 -3.34 -17.97 2.40
C ASN A 103 -4.13 -18.14 3.70
N GLU A 104 -4.16 -19.35 4.23
CA GLU A 104 -4.91 -19.70 5.44
C GLU A 104 -4.50 -18.90 6.67
N PHE A 105 -3.24 -18.45 6.74
CA PHE A 105 -2.69 -17.73 7.90
C PHE A 105 -2.94 -16.23 7.88
N THR A 106 -3.27 -15.64 6.73
CA THR A 106 -3.46 -14.19 6.60
C THR A 106 -4.88 -13.84 6.14
N ASN A 107 -5.13 -13.89 4.85
CA ASN A 107 -6.32 -13.30 4.24
C ASN A 107 -7.29 -14.29 3.59
N GLN A 108 -6.98 -15.59 3.55
CA GLN A 108 -7.86 -16.63 2.98
C GLN A 108 -8.43 -16.29 1.59
N GLY A 109 -7.61 -15.60 0.78
CA GLY A 109 -8.00 -15.14 -0.55
C GLY A 109 -8.81 -13.84 -0.59
N TRP A 110 -9.22 -13.30 0.57
CA TRP A 110 -9.95 -12.03 0.66
C TRP A 110 -9.00 -10.85 0.67
N LEU A 111 -9.42 -9.75 0.07
CA LEU A 111 -8.60 -8.54 -0.01
C LEU A 111 -9.50 -7.31 0.10
N SER A 112 -9.07 -6.33 0.87
CA SER A 112 -9.76 -5.04 0.93
C SER A 112 -9.69 -4.32 -0.41
N ASP A 113 -10.65 -3.46 -0.70
CA ASP A 113 -10.65 -2.67 -1.93
C ASP A 113 -9.46 -1.70 -1.99
N LYS A 114 -9.00 -1.20 -0.83
CA LYS A 114 -7.75 -0.44 -0.75
C LYS A 114 -6.57 -1.27 -1.24
N GLY A 115 -6.39 -2.50 -0.75
CA GLY A 115 -5.33 -3.39 -1.18
C GLY A 115 -5.43 -3.80 -2.66
N ARG A 116 -6.66 -3.87 -3.17
CA ARG A 116 -6.96 -4.30 -4.55
C ARG A 116 -6.76 -3.20 -5.59
N TYR A 117 -7.08 -1.95 -5.27
CA TYR A 117 -7.14 -0.86 -6.24
C TYR A 117 -6.06 0.21 -6.03
N ASN A 118 -5.36 0.21 -4.91
CA ASN A 118 -4.33 1.20 -4.60
C ASN A 118 -3.00 0.90 -5.32
N PHE A 119 -3.03 0.74 -6.64
CA PHE A 119 -1.82 0.57 -7.46
C PHE A 119 -1.74 1.57 -8.61
N GLU A 120 -2.77 2.36 -8.84
CA GLU A 120 -2.83 3.28 -9.98
C GLU A 120 -1.73 4.36 -9.92
N TYR A 121 -1.28 4.70 -8.69
CA TYR A 121 -0.17 5.64 -8.49
C TYR A 121 1.15 5.18 -9.14
N LEU A 122 1.33 3.86 -9.34
CA LEU A 122 2.53 3.31 -9.98
C LEU A 122 2.69 3.76 -11.44
N HIS A 123 1.58 4.12 -12.08
CA HIS A 123 1.53 4.52 -13.48
C HIS A 123 1.18 6.00 -13.65
N SER A 124 1.25 6.78 -12.58
CA SER A 124 0.96 8.22 -12.62
C SER A 124 2.12 8.98 -13.24
N ASP A 125 1.82 9.86 -14.18
CA ASP A 125 2.79 10.80 -14.78
C ASP A 125 3.37 11.79 -13.76
N LYS A 126 2.76 11.87 -12.56
CA LYS A 126 3.24 12.71 -11.46
C LYS A 126 4.27 11.99 -10.57
N ARG A 127 4.57 10.73 -10.85
CA ARG A 127 5.55 9.97 -10.08
C ARG A 127 6.95 10.54 -10.34
N ILE A 128 7.68 10.82 -9.25
CA ILE A 128 9.07 11.25 -9.33
C ILE A 128 9.93 10.01 -9.63
N GLU A 129 10.62 9.98 -10.76
CA GLU A 129 11.48 8.87 -11.19
C GLU A 129 12.96 9.15 -10.94
N THR A 130 13.33 10.42 -10.89
CA THR A 130 14.71 10.88 -10.67
C THR A 130 14.76 11.90 -9.55
N PRO A 131 15.87 12.00 -8.79
CA PRO A 131 16.04 13.06 -7.81
C PRO A 131 15.98 14.44 -8.47
N ILE A 132 15.32 15.39 -7.82
CA ILE A 132 15.13 16.76 -8.34
C ILE A 132 15.67 17.77 -7.33
N LEU A 133 16.61 18.59 -7.75
CA LEU A 133 17.08 19.74 -6.98
C LEU A 133 16.14 20.94 -7.21
N VAL A 134 15.31 21.24 -6.22
CA VAL A 134 14.30 22.32 -6.30
C VAL A 134 14.93 23.71 -6.23
N LYS A 135 16.04 23.86 -5.50
CA LYS A 135 16.78 25.10 -5.34
C LYS A 135 17.44 25.49 -6.68
N ASN A 136 16.90 26.39 -7.47
CA ASN A 136 17.45 26.92 -8.72
C ASN A 136 17.03 26.26 -10.05
N SER A 137 15.82 25.86 -10.24
CA SER A 137 15.29 25.44 -11.57
C SER A 137 14.87 23.98 -11.77
N ASN A 138 14.57 23.24 -10.71
CA ASN A 138 14.11 21.82 -10.84
C ASN A 138 15.07 20.97 -11.71
N LYS A 139 16.35 21.03 -11.41
CA LYS A 139 17.35 20.24 -12.12
C LYS A 139 17.25 18.78 -11.70
N GLU A 140 17.10 17.89 -12.65
CA GLU A 140 17.22 16.44 -12.43
C GLU A 140 18.69 16.08 -12.13
N LEU A 141 18.87 15.20 -11.15
CA LEU A 141 20.19 14.73 -10.70
C LEU A 141 20.26 13.20 -10.83
N THR A 142 21.46 12.70 -10.95
CA THR A 142 21.73 11.28 -10.75
C THR A 142 21.75 10.95 -9.24
N ILE A 143 21.58 9.68 -8.89
CA ILE A 143 21.67 9.22 -7.49
C ILE A 143 23.03 9.59 -6.88
N ASN A 144 24.13 9.43 -7.63
CA ASN A 144 25.48 9.75 -7.14
C ASN A 144 25.65 11.24 -6.86
N GLU A 145 25.23 12.11 -7.77
CA GLU A 145 25.26 13.57 -7.57
C GLU A 145 24.42 13.97 -6.35
N THR A 146 23.28 13.32 -6.15
CA THR A 146 22.41 13.58 -5.00
C THR A 146 23.10 13.18 -3.69
N MET A 147 23.74 12.01 -3.66
CA MET A 147 24.47 11.53 -2.48
C MET A 147 25.67 12.43 -2.14
N GLU A 148 26.41 12.89 -3.14
CA GLU A 148 27.50 13.86 -2.97
C GLU A 148 27.00 15.18 -2.39
N LEU A 149 25.89 15.71 -2.91
CA LEU A 149 25.29 16.95 -2.40
C LEU A 149 24.87 16.82 -0.94
N ILE A 150 24.17 15.73 -0.59
CA ILE A 150 23.71 15.48 0.78
C ILE A 150 24.92 15.33 1.71
N SER A 151 25.94 14.57 1.31
CA SER A 151 27.13 14.36 2.11
C SER A 151 27.87 15.67 2.35
N ASN A 152 28.05 16.50 1.33
CA ASN A 152 28.71 17.80 1.46
C ASN A 152 27.92 18.74 2.37
N GLU A 153 26.59 18.78 2.27
CA GLU A 153 25.75 19.62 3.11
C GLU A 153 25.87 19.21 4.60
N ILE A 154 25.86 17.90 4.88
CA ILE A 154 26.03 17.38 6.24
C ILE A 154 27.43 17.71 6.78
N LEU A 155 28.49 17.50 6.00
CA LEU A 155 29.88 17.70 6.42
C LEU A 155 30.29 19.18 6.55
N THR A 156 29.65 20.08 5.81
CA THR A 156 29.96 21.52 5.86
C THR A 156 29.12 22.28 6.88
N SER A 157 28.09 21.68 7.42
CA SER A 157 27.24 22.32 8.43
C SER A 157 27.92 22.31 9.80
N GLU A 158 28.03 23.46 10.45
CA GLU A 158 28.66 23.59 11.78
C GLU A 158 27.83 22.89 12.89
N ASN A 159 26.52 22.79 12.72
CA ASN A 159 25.60 22.11 13.66
C ASN A 159 24.44 21.46 12.87
N PRO A 160 24.66 20.29 12.24
CA PRO A 160 23.61 19.67 11.45
C PRO A 160 22.49 19.14 12.37
N ASN A 161 21.29 19.65 12.19
CA ASN A 161 20.09 19.09 12.82
C ASN A 161 19.36 18.25 11.76
N ILE A 162 19.48 16.94 11.90
CA ILE A 162 18.96 15.97 10.93
C ILE A 162 17.75 15.26 11.51
N SER A 163 16.63 15.32 10.78
CA SER A 163 15.41 14.57 11.14
C SER A 163 15.08 13.58 10.03
N PHE A 164 14.71 12.37 10.42
CA PHE A 164 14.27 11.32 9.51
C PHE A 164 12.76 11.18 9.60
N ILE A 165 12.08 11.30 8.46
CA ILE A 165 10.64 11.05 8.34
C ILE A 165 10.47 9.79 7.53
N VAL A 166 9.94 8.74 8.16
CA VAL A 166 9.79 7.42 7.54
C VAL A 166 8.32 7.16 7.24
N GLY A 167 8.03 6.74 6.02
CA GLY A 167 6.67 6.43 5.59
C GLY A 167 6.14 5.12 6.19
N HIS A 168 4.84 5.03 6.43
CA HIS A 168 4.18 3.82 6.94
C HIS A 168 4.32 2.59 6.02
N ASN A 169 4.70 2.79 4.77
CA ASN A 169 4.95 1.70 3.81
C ASN A 169 6.41 1.22 3.80
N SER A 170 7.27 1.78 4.67
CA SER A 170 8.66 1.36 4.76
C SER A 170 8.78 -0.01 5.42
N THR A 171 9.75 -0.79 4.94
CA THR A 171 10.02 -2.12 5.49
C THR A 171 10.81 -2.04 6.80
N ASN A 172 10.81 -3.11 7.58
CA ASN A 172 11.62 -3.20 8.80
C ASN A 172 13.12 -3.05 8.52
N GLU A 173 13.57 -3.53 7.35
CA GLU A 173 14.95 -3.40 6.89
C GLU A 173 15.32 -1.94 6.59
N GLU A 174 14.40 -1.18 5.98
CA GLU A 174 14.59 0.25 5.75
C GLU A 174 14.70 1.03 7.07
N TYR A 175 13.82 0.74 8.03
CA TYR A 175 13.90 1.29 9.38
C TYR A 175 15.24 0.98 10.04
N TYR A 176 15.65 -0.29 10.01
CA TYR A 176 16.92 -0.71 10.58
C TYR A 176 18.11 -0.02 9.92
N ALA A 177 18.11 0.08 8.60
CA ALA A 177 19.18 0.77 7.86
C ALA A 177 19.27 2.24 8.22
N LEU A 178 18.13 2.94 8.32
CA LEU A 178 18.07 4.34 8.72
C LEU A 178 18.53 4.54 10.17
N ASN A 179 18.13 3.66 11.08
CA ASN A 179 18.58 3.73 12.48
C ASN A 179 20.11 3.55 12.58
N LYS A 180 20.66 2.57 11.86
CA LYS A 180 22.11 2.37 11.76
C LYS A 180 22.84 3.57 11.16
N PHE A 181 22.27 4.20 10.16
CA PHE A 181 22.81 5.42 9.57
C PHE A 181 22.81 6.56 10.60
N ALA A 182 21.72 6.78 11.31
CA ALA A 182 21.60 7.77 12.37
C ALA A 182 22.61 7.54 13.51
N GLU A 183 22.75 6.29 13.97
CA GLU A 183 23.76 5.92 14.99
C GLU A 183 25.20 6.23 14.52
N ASN A 184 25.49 5.99 13.26
CA ASN A 184 26.83 6.26 12.72
C ASN A 184 27.09 7.75 12.55
N LEU A 185 26.10 8.55 12.17
CA LEU A 185 26.22 10.00 12.16
C LEU A 185 26.53 10.54 13.56
N ASN A 186 25.86 10.03 14.59
CA ASN A 186 26.09 10.43 15.98
C ASN A 186 27.50 10.03 16.50
N LYS A 187 28.14 8.99 15.93
CA LYS A 187 29.47 8.51 16.34
C LYS A 187 30.62 9.26 15.68
N VAL A 188 30.41 9.87 14.51
CA VAL A 188 31.46 10.54 13.75
C VAL A 188 31.83 11.89 14.37
N GLU A 189 31.00 12.47 15.21
CA GLU A 189 31.23 13.74 15.86
C GLU A 189 31.69 13.56 17.32
N ASN A 190 32.98 13.35 17.48
CA ASN A 190 33.66 13.66 18.75
C ASN A 190 33.69 15.18 18.91
N GLU A 191 32.80 15.71 19.75
CA GLU A 191 32.79 17.08 20.32
C GLU A 191 31.77 18.11 19.85
N ASN A 192 31.08 17.95 18.70
CA ASN A 192 29.96 18.86 18.35
C ASN A 192 28.72 18.05 18.00
N THR A 193 27.79 18.10 18.87
CA THR A 193 26.53 17.37 18.91
C THR A 193 25.73 17.45 17.62
N VAL A 194 25.60 16.31 16.92
CA VAL A 194 24.40 16.08 16.10
C VAL A 194 23.25 15.93 17.11
N SER A 195 22.45 16.96 17.22
CA SER A 195 21.29 16.92 18.08
C SER A 195 20.28 15.92 17.51
N THR A 196 19.99 14.91 18.28
CA THR A 196 18.86 13.99 18.21
C THR A 196 18.18 13.81 16.84
N THR A 197 18.48 12.69 16.23
CA THR A 197 17.71 12.17 15.10
C THR A 197 16.30 11.83 15.57
N ASN A 198 15.34 12.67 15.24
CA ASN A 198 13.94 12.40 15.52
C ASN A 198 13.36 11.57 14.37
N PHE A 199 12.77 10.42 14.70
CA PHE A 199 12.03 9.60 13.75
C PHE A 199 10.55 9.98 13.79
N TYR A 200 10.00 10.37 12.64
CA TYR A 200 8.59 10.67 12.49
C TYR A 200 7.95 9.65 11.54
N LEU A 201 6.82 9.07 11.96
CA LEU A 201 5.96 8.30 11.07
C LEU A 201 5.04 9.29 10.33
N SER A 202 5.16 9.35 9.00
CA SER A 202 4.22 10.14 8.21
C SER A 202 2.85 9.45 8.19
N ASP A 203 1.81 10.21 8.43
CA ASP A 203 0.40 9.91 8.14
C ASP A 203 -0.47 9.27 9.21
N ASP A 204 -0.09 9.14 10.47
CA ASP A 204 -1.09 8.71 11.43
C ASP A 204 -1.24 9.66 12.62
N TYR A 205 -2.29 10.45 12.59
CA TYR A 205 -2.81 11.16 13.75
C TYR A 205 -3.10 10.23 14.93
N LEU A 206 -3.25 8.94 14.68
CA LEU A 206 -3.46 7.93 15.72
C LEU A 206 -2.15 7.50 16.39
N TYR A 207 -1.02 7.53 15.69
CA TYR A 207 0.27 7.12 16.24
C TYR A 207 1.03 8.24 16.95
N ASN A 208 0.79 9.50 16.64
CA ASN A 208 1.40 10.64 17.34
C ASN A 208 1.06 10.70 18.84
N GLY A 209 0.12 9.90 19.33
CA GLY A 209 -0.18 9.75 20.75
C GLY A 209 0.54 8.59 21.44
N PHE A 210 1.16 7.66 20.68
CA PHE A 210 1.79 6.47 21.24
C PHE A 210 3.32 6.52 21.24
N PHE A 211 3.92 7.32 20.36
CA PHE A 211 5.37 7.45 20.28
C PHE A 211 5.80 8.82 20.79
N ASN A 212 6.10 8.91 22.07
CA ASN A 212 6.93 9.98 22.57
C ASN A 212 8.36 9.77 22.04
N ASP A 213 9.12 10.85 21.93
CA ASP A 213 10.49 10.93 21.39
C ASP A 213 11.52 9.95 21.99
N ASP A 214 11.13 9.13 22.95
CA ASP A 214 11.99 8.26 23.74
C ASP A 214 11.93 6.76 23.40
N TYR A 215 11.08 6.33 22.45
CA TYR A 215 10.97 4.91 22.12
C TYR A 215 11.94 4.48 21.02
N SER A 216 12.86 3.59 21.39
CA SER A 216 13.72 2.88 20.43
C SER A 216 12.96 1.74 19.75
N LEU A 217 13.38 1.34 18.53
CA LEU A 217 12.82 0.16 17.84
C LEU A 217 12.89 -1.13 18.67
N GLY A 218 13.75 -1.20 19.68
CA GLY A 218 13.82 -2.31 20.63
C GLY A 218 12.65 -2.35 21.60
N GLU A 219 12.10 -1.21 21.96
CA GLU A 219 11.00 -1.08 22.91
C GLU A 219 9.63 -1.34 22.28
N ILE A 220 9.52 -1.22 20.94
CA ILE A 220 8.29 -1.58 20.21
C ILE A 220 7.98 -3.07 20.30
N LYS A 221 8.99 -3.93 20.53
CA LYS A 221 8.79 -5.38 20.70
C LYS A 221 8.10 -5.77 22.00
N ASP A 222 8.08 -4.89 22.98
CA ASP A 222 7.52 -5.15 24.31
C ASP A 222 6.09 -4.57 24.47
N LEU A 223 5.47 -4.13 23.36
CA LEU A 223 4.12 -3.58 23.31
C LEU A 223 3.04 -4.61 22.87
N ASP A 224 3.37 -5.92 22.92
CA ASP A 224 2.39 -7.00 22.67
C ASP A 224 1.45 -7.21 23.88
#